data_49914da574014efa1f90739a2b046e1e
#
_entry.id   49914da574014efa1f90739a2b046e1e
#
_cell.length_a   1.000
_cell.length_b   1.000
_cell.length_c   1.000
_cell.angle_alpha   90.00
_cell.angle_beta   90.00
_cell.angle_gamma   90.00
#
_symmetry.space_group_name_H-M   'P 1'
#
loop_
_entity.id
_entity.type
_entity.pdbx_description
1 polymer ?
#
loop_
_entity_poly.entity_id
_entity_poly.type
_entity_poly.pdbx_seq_one_letter_code
_entity_poly.pdbx_strand_id
1 'polypeptide(L)'
;MVADDAEQGITHVVRGADLLDSTARQIHLQRLLGYPKPQYLHVPIAVNALDQKLSKQTLAIAVSSSSDSTHGMLLAALRFLGQSTASVEKSLPAGEFLALAAQNWQRSSIPRQRTKQVNAVP
;
A
#
# COMPACT_ATOMS: atom_id res chain seq x y z
N MET A 1 -11.08 -6.08 14.60
CA MET A 1 -10.18 -5.01 14.07
C MET A 1 -9.97 -3.89 15.08
N VAL A 2 -10.96 -3.06 15.48
CA VAL A 2 -10.70 -1.94 16.42
C VAL A 2 -10.20 -2.41 17.79
N ALA A 3 -10.84 -3.42 18.37
CA ALA A 3 -10.43 -4.00 19.65
C ALA A 3 -9.07 -4.73 19.52
N ASP A 4 -8.90 -5.52 18.48
CA ASP A 4 -7.67 -6.26 18.23
C ASP A 4 -6.47 -5.33 18.01
N ASP A 5 -6.67 -4.22 17.27
CA ASP A 5 -5.64 -3.19 17.05
C ASP A 5 -5.22 -2.54 18.38
N ALA A 6 -6.19 -2.28 19.26
CA ALA A 6 -5.91 -1.69 20.58
C ALA A 6 -5.18 -2.71 21.49
N GLU A 7 -5.63 -3.96 21.52
CA GLU A 7 -5.02 -5.04 22.30
C GLU A 7 -3.58 -5.33 21.86
N GLN A 8 -3.33 -5.29 20.54
CA GLN A 8 -1.99 -5.48 19.96
C GLN A 8 -1.11 -4.23 20.01
N GLY A 9 -1.61 -3.11 20.53
CA GLY A 9 -0.85 -1.87 20.63
C GLY A 9 -0.51 -1.24 19.27
N ILE A 10 -1.36 -1.40 18.24
CA ILE A 10 -1.15 -0.85 16.91
C ILE A 10 -1.19 0.67 16.95
N THR A 11 -0.10 1.31 16.54
CA THR A 11 0.05 2.76 16.52
C THR A 11 -0.15 3.38 15.14
N HIS A 12 0.05 2.61 14.07
CA HIS A 12 -0.04 3.08 12.68
C HIS A 12 -0.78 2.07 11.83
N VAL A 13 -1.76 2.54 11.06
CA VAL A 13 -2.54 1.73 10.10
C VAL A 13 -2.31 2.26 8.70
N VAL A 14 -1.66 1.46 7.86
CA VAL A 14 -1.48 1.74 6.43
C VAL A 14 -2.36 0.80 5.63
N ARG A 15 -3.25 1.33 4.79
CA ARG A 15 -4.22 0.52 4.05
C ARG A 15 -4.71 1.20 2.77
N GLY A 16 -5.47 0.49 1.95
CA GLY A 16 -6.07 1.04 0.75
C GLY A 16 -7.15 2.10 1.02
N ALA A 17 -7.30 3.05 0.12
CA ALA A 17 -8.27 4.14 0.21
C ALA A 17 -9.74 3.68 0.06
N ASP A 18 -10.01 2.41 -0.30
CA ASP A 18 -11.33 1.79 -0.24
C ASP A 18 -11.91 1.73 1.18
N LEU A 19 -11.03 1.73 2.20
CA LEU A 19 -11.41 1.75 3.61
C LEU A 19 -11.46 3.16 4.22
N LEU A 20 -11.27 4.22 3.42
CA LEU A 20 -11.26 5.60 3.92
C LEU A 20 -12.57 5.96 4.64
N ASP A 21 -13.72 5.61 4.05
CA ASP A 21 -15.03 5.92 4.62
C ASP A 21 -15.31 5.14 5.93
N SER A 22 -14.65 4.00 6.12
CA SER A 22 -14.74 3.22 7.35
C SER A 22 -13.91 3.82 8.48
N THR A 23 -12.90 4.64 8.17
CA THR A 23 -11.96 5.20 9.16
C THR A 23 -12.67 6.10 10.17
N ALA A 24 -13.58 6.94 9.72
CA ALA A 24 -14.34 7.82 10.63
C ALA A 24 -15.16 7.03 11.65
N ARG A 25 -15.81 5.95 11.20
CA ARG A 25 -16.58 5.03 12.07
C ARG A 25 -15.68 4.31 13.07
N GLN A 26 -14.51 3.88 12.65
CA GLN A 26 -13.53 3.21 13.51
C GLN A 26 -12.96 4.16 14.56
N ILE A 27 -12.62 5.39 14.18
CA ILE A 27 -12.18 6.43 15.13
C ILE A 27 -13.28 6.76 16.15
N HIS A 28 -14.54 6.82 15.72
CA HIS A 28 -15.66 7.03 16.63
C HIS A 28 -15.79 5.90 17.64
N LEU A 29 -15.71 4.65 17.17
CA LEU A 29 -15.75 3.47 18.03
C LEU A 29 -14.58 3.42 19.02
N GLN A 30 -13.36 3.74 18.56
CA GLN A 30 -12.18 3.85 19.45
C GLN A 30 -12.41 4.84 20.58
N ARG A 31 -13.00 6.02 20.28
CA ARG A 31 -13.34 7.03 21.30
C ARG A 31 -14.36 6.52 22.31
N LEU A 32 -15.43 5.86 21.83
CA LEU A 32 -16.46 5.30 22.70
C LEU A 32 -15.92 4.21 23.65
N LEU A 33 -14.96 3.42 23.18
CA LEU A 33 -14.34 2.33 23.95
C LEU A 33 -13.15 2.79 24.79
N GLY A 34 -12.76 4.07 24.71
CA GLY A 34 -11.60 4.59 25.44
C GLY A 34 -10.26 4.09 24.90
N TYR A 35 -10.21 3.60 23.65
CA TYR A 35 -8.99 3.09 23.02
C TYR A 35 -8.13 4.20 22.43
N PRO A 36 -6.80 4.01 22.35
CA PRO A 36 -5.92 4.94 21.67
C PRO A 36 -6.25 5.00 20.17
N LYS A 37 -6.17 6.21 19.60
CA LYS A 37 -6.38 6.39 18.15
C LYS A 37 -5.06 6.21 17.41
N PRO A 38 -4.91 5.20 16.53
CA PRO A 38 -3.75 5.06 15.68
C PRO A 38 -3.66 6.16 14.61
N GLN A 39 -2.49 6.36 14.05
CA GLN A 39 -2.31 7.17 12.86
C GLN A 39 -2.74 6.38 11.62
N TYR A 40 -3.51 7.02 10.73
CA TYR A 40 -3.98 6.39 9.51
C TYR A 40 -3.27 6.97 8.29
N LEU A 41 -2.87 6.09 7.38
CA LEU A 41 -2.41 6.42 6.03
C LEU A 41 -3.19 5.59 5.01
N HIS A 42 -3.83 6.28 4.06
CA HIS A 42 -4.54 5.62 2.97
C HIS A 42 -3.75 5.77 1.68
N VAL A 43 -3.41 4.64 1.06
CA VAL A 43 -2.72 4.61 -0.24
C VAL A 43 -3.75 4.40 -1.35
N PRO A 44 -3.49 4.88 -2.58
CA PRO A 44 -4.39 4.64 -3.71
C PRO A 44 -4.65 3.15 -3.94
N ILE A 45 -5.82 2.83 -4.49
CA ILE A 45 -6.15 1.49 -4.96
C ILE A 45 -5.73 1.39 -6.42
N ALA A 46 -5.05 0.30 -6.77
CA ALA A 46 -4.74 -0.02 -8.15
C ALA A 46 -6.02 -0.46 -8.89
N VAL A 47 -6.29 0.20 -10.01
CA VAL A 47 -7.44 -0.09 -10.87
C VAL A 47 -7.01 -0.30 -12.31
N ASN A 48 -7.82 -1.04 -13.07
CA ASN A 48 -7.63 -1.22 -14.51
C ASN A 48 -8.15 0.01 -15.30
N ALA A 49 -8.09 -0.05 -16.64
CA ALA A 49 -8.59 1.01 -17.52
C ALA A 49 -10.10 1.28 -17.40
N LEU A 50 -10.86 0.34 -16.86
CA LEU A 50 -12.31 0.45 -16.59
C LEU A 50 -12.62 0.92 -15.16
N ASP A 51 -11.62 1.43 -14.43
CA ASP A 51 -11.71 1.87 -13.03
C ASP A 51 -12.14 0.75 -12.05
N GLN A 52 -11.92 -0.51 -12.42
CA GLN A 52 -12.20 -1.66 -11.57
C GLN A 52 -10.96 -2.03 -10.75
N LYS A 53 -11.15 -2.27 -9.46
CA LYS A 53 -10.08 -2.67 -8.55
C LYS A 53 -9.38 -3.94 -9.04
N LEU A 54 -8.06 -3.90 -9.10
CA LEU A 54 -7.26 -5.10 -9.37
C LEU A 54 -7.42 -6.08 -8.20
N SER A 55 -8.07 -7.20 -8.46
CA SER A 55 -8.37 -8.23 -7.46
C SER A 55 -8.41 -9.61 -8.13
N LYS A 56 -8.50 -10.67 -7.33
CA LYS A 56 -8.70 -12.03 -7.84
C LYS A 56 -9.97 -12.14 -8.73
N GLN A 57 -11.00 -11.36 -8.43
CA GLN A 57 -12.25 -11.35 -9.20
C GLN A 57 -12.10 -10.70 -10.58
N THR A 58 -11.14 -9.78 -10.74
CA THR A 58 -10.82 -9.13 -12.01
C THR A 58 -9.70 -9.84 -12.79
N LEU A 59 -9.40 -11.09 -12.45
CA LEU A 59 -8.33 -11.91 -13.09
C LEU A 59 -6.96 -11.22 -13.08
N ALA A 60 -6.68 -10.44 -12.03
CA ALA A 60 -5.36 -9.83 -11.86
C ALA A 60 -4.28 -10.93 -11.82
N ILE A 61 -3.20 -10.72 -12.58
CA ILE A 61 -2.09 -11.67 -12.66
C ILE A 61 -1.50 -11.86 -11.27
N ALA A 62 -1.33 -13.14 -10.88
CA ALA A 62 -0.70 -13.47 -9.60
C ALA A 62 0.77 -13.03 -9.59
N VAL A 63 1.26 -12.68 -8.42
CA VAL A 63 2.67 -12.35 -8.22
C VAL A 63 3.52 -13.57 -8.56
N SER A 64 4.40 -13.44 -9.55
CA SER A 64 5.37 -14.50 -9.91
C SER A 64 6.50 -14.55 -8.88
N SER A 65 6.96 -15.76 -8.58
CA SER A 65 8.08 -15.99 -7.66
C SER A 65 9.46 -15.94 -8.33
N SER A 66 9.55 -15.70 -9.65
CA SER A 66 10.84 -15.52 -10.31
C SER A 66 11.50 -14.21 -9.88
N SER A 67 12.82 -14.19 -9.69
CA SER A 67 13.57 -13.03 -9.22
C SER A 67 13.37 -11.78 -10.07
N ASP A 68 13.41 -11.92 -11.38
CA ASP A 68 13.27 -10.79 -12.32
C ASP A 68 11.86 -10.20 -12.31
N SER A 69 10.85 -11.08 -12.24
CA SER A 69 9.46 -10.66 -12.11
C SER A 69 9.19 -9.96 -10.77
N THR A 70 9.75 -10.47 -9.67
CA THR A 70 9.61 -9.86 -8.34
C THR A 70 10.23 -8.46 -8.31
N HIS A 71 11.42 -8.28 -8.88
CA HIS A 71 12.09 -6.98 -8.94
C HIS A 71 11.26 -5.96 -9.76
N GLY A 72 10.78 -6.35 -10.93
CA GLY A 72 9.93 -5.52 -11.79
C GLY A 72 8.65 -5.08 -11.08
N MET A 73 8.01 -5.98 -10.33
CA MET A 73 6.81 -5.67 -9.56
C MET A 73 7.07 -4.73 -8.39
N LEU A 74 8.19 -4.89 -7.67
CA LEU A 74 8.59 -3.98 -6.60
C LEU A 74 8.86 -2.56 -7.12
N LEU A 75 9.54 -2.44 -8.28
CA LEU A 75 9.73 -1.15 -8.95
C LEU A 75 8.41 -0.52 -9.36
N ALA A 76 7.50 -1.29 -9.94
CA ALA A 76 6.17 -0.82 -10.32
C ALA A 76 5.38 -0.34 -9.10
N ALA A 77 5.44 -1.06 -7.97
CA ALA A 77 4.81 -0.68 -6.72
C ALA A 77 5.37 0.63 -6.15
N LEU A 78 6.70 0.83 -6.15
CA LEU A 78 7.31 2.09 -5.72
C LEU A 78 6.86 3.26 -6.58
N ARG A 79 6.89 3.11 -7.92
CA ARG A 79 6.41 4.13 -8.87
C ARG A 79 4.92 4.42 -8.69
N PHE A 80 4.13 3.38 -8.46
CA PHE A 80 2.69 3.52 -8.17
C PHE A 80 2.46 4.39 -6.93
N LEU A 81 3.26 4.18 -5.88
CA LEU A 81 3.20 4.92 -4.62
C LEU A 81 3.95 6.27 -4.68
N GLY A 82 4.43 6.69 -5.85
CA GLY A 82 5.12 7.97 -6.04
C GLY A 82 6.52 8.02 -5.42
N GLN A 83 7.11 6.87 -5.12
CA GLN A 83 8.44 6.80 -4.53
C GLN A 83 9.53 6.85 -5.60
N SER A 84 10.69 7.43 -5.23
CA SER A 84 11.88 7.41 -6.08
C SER A 84 12.41 5.99 -6.24
N THR A 85 12.81 5.63 -7.46
CA THR A 85 13.47 4.36 -7.76
C THR A 85 14.96 4.55 -8.09
N ALA A 86 15.50 5.78 -7.94
CA ALA A 86 16.86 6.12 -8.36
C ALA A 86 17.96 5.36 -7.59
N SER A 87 17.71 5.01 -6.34
CA SER A 87 18.65 4.29 -5.48
C SER A 87 18.52 2.76 -5.54
N VAL A 88 17.63 2.24 -6.38
CA VAL A 88 17.31 0.81 -6.41
C VAL A 88 17.76 0.22 -7.74
N GLU A 89 18.80 -0.59 -7.73
CA GLU A 89 19.35 -1.23 -8.91
C GLU A 89 18.60 -2.51 -9.28
N LYS A 90 18.64 -2.87 -10.59
CA LYS A 90 17.87 -4.00 -11.14
C LYS A 90 18.27 -5.38 -10.61
N SER A 91 19.47 -5.54 -10.08
CA SER A 91 20.03 -6.83 -9.68
C SER A 91 19.98 -7.13 -8.18
N LEU A 92 19.30 -6.31 -7.39
CA LEU A 92 19.26 -6.48 -5.94
C LEU A 92 18.32 -7.60 -5.51
N PRO A 93 18.71 -8.41 -4.52
CA PRO A 93 17.79 -9.29 -3.82
C PRO A 93 16.62 -8.53 -3.21
N ALA A 94 15.42 -9.13 -3.16
CA ALA A 94 14.21 -8.45 -2.71
C ALA A 94 14.34 -7.83 -1.31
N GLY A 95 15.06 -8.47 -0.38
CA GLY A 95 15.29 -7.95 0.96
C GLY A 95 16.13 -6.67 0.96
N GLU A 96 17.20 -6.61 0.19
CA GLU A 96 18.05 -5.43 0.05
C GLU A 96 17.31 -4.30 -0.67
N PHE A 97 16.57 -4.64 -1.72
CA PHE A 97 15.69 -3.71 -2.42
C PHE A 97 14.73 -3.02 -1.46
N LEU A 98 14.01 -3.78 -0.65
CA LEU A 98 13.04 -3.26 0.30
C LEU A 98 13.70 -2.43 1.40
N ALA A 99 14.89 -2.81 1.87
CA ALA A 99 15.64 -2.03 2.86
C ALA A 99 16.03 -0.65 2.31
N LEU A 100 16.56 -0.59 1.08
CA LEU A 100 16.91 0.67 0.42
C LEU A 100 15.68 1.53 0.12
N ALA A 101 14.58 0.91 -0.34
CA ALA A 101 13.32 1.59 -0.57
C ALA A 101 12.76 2.20 0.73
N ALA A 102 12.86 1.49 1.85
CA ALA A 102 12.42 1.98 3.15
C ALA A 102 13.25 3.17 3.64
N GLN A 103 14.58 3.14 3.45
CA GLN A 103 15.49 4.24 3.81
C GLN A 103 15.18 5.53 3.05
N ASN A 104 14.75 5.40 1.78
CA ASN A 104 14.44 6.53 0.90
C ASN A 104 12.94 6.86 0.84
N TRP A 105 12.14 6.25 1.71
CA TRP A 105 10.69 6.42 1.69
C TRP A 105 10.26 7.85 2.00
N GLN A 106 9.44 8.41 1.11
CA GLN A 106 8.87 9.76 1.26
C GLN A 106 7.34 9.68 1.38
N ARG A 107 6.81 9.80 2.60
CA ARG A 107 5.36 9.75 2.86
C ARG A 107 4.60 10.83 2.09
N SER A 108 5.18 12.01 1.92
CA SER A 108 4.60 13.15 1.19
C SER A 108 4.43 12.90 -0.30
N SER A 109 5.20 11.96 -0.88
CA SER A 109 5.14 11.61 -2.30
C SER A 109 4.00 10.66 -2.66
N ILE A 110 3.32 10.08 -1.66
CA ILE A 110 2.19 9.18 -1.90
C ILE A 110 1.05 9.97 -2.57
N PRO A 111 0.52 9.50 -3.72
CA PRO A 111 -0.54 10.21 -4.43
C PRO A 111 -1.80 10.36 -3.58
N ARG A 112 -2.33 11.59 -3.46
CA ARG A 112 -3.53 11.91 -2.67
C ARG A 112 -4.80 11.69 -3.50
N GLN A 113 -5.02 10.46 -3.94
CA GLN A 113 -6.19 10.07 -4.74
C GLN A 113 -6.70 8.71 -4.27
N ARG A 114 -8.00 8.44 -4.47
CA ARG A 114 -8.60 7.17 -4.03
C ARG A 114 -8.18 5.98 -4.89
N THR A 115 -8.15 6.19 -6.20
CA THR A 115 -7.78 5.19 -7.20
C THR A 115 -6.67 5.70 -8.09
N LYS A 116 -5.85 4.80 -8.60
CA LYS A 116 -4.83 5.10 -9.61
C LYS A 116 -4.78 3.96 -10.60
N GLN A 117 -4.90 4.31 -11.87
CA GLN A 117 -4.79 3.32 -12.94
C GLN A 117 -3.38 2.74 -13.00
N VAL A 118 -3.32 1.44 -13.21
CA VAL A 118 -2.08 0.72 -13.50
C VAL A 118 -2.21 0.26 -14.94
N ASN A 119 -1.36 0.78 -15.80
CA ASN A 119 -1.18 0.17 -17.11
C ASN A 119 -0.69 -1.26 -16.86
N ALA A 120 -1.21 -2.23 -17.60
CA ALA A 120 -0.90 -3.64 -17.41
C ALA A 120 0.60 -3.82 -17.11
N VAL A 121 0.89 -4.44 -15.98
CA VAL A 121 2.27 -4.85 -15.68
C VAL A 121 2.62 -5.88 -16.77
N PRO A 122 3.69 -5.65 -17.54
CA PRO A 122 4.05 -6.55 -18.63
C PRO A 122 4.31 -7.97 -18.12
#